data_45546f88ba4c08b1032659a66e455475
#
_entry.id   45546f88ba4c08b1032659a66e455475
#
_cell.length_a   1.000
_cell.length_b   1.000
_cell.length_c   1.000
_cell.angle_alpha   90.00
_cell.angle_beta   90.00
_cell.angle_gamma   90.00
#
_symmetry.space_group_name_H-M   'P 1'
#
loop_
_entity.id
_entity.type
_entity.pdbx_description
1 polymer ?
#
loop_
_entity_poly.entity_id
_entity_poly.type
_entity_poly.pdbx_seq_one_letter_code
_entity_poly.pdbx_strand_id
1 'polypeptide(L)'
;MVYDLNMLKSFYASYKGKMEHVRAALKRPLTLAEKILYTHLYNVADLKNYERGEDYVNFRPDRVAMQDATAQMALLQFMNAGKEAVAVPSTVHCDHLIQAYRGAERDIETATPVSYTHLTLP
;
A
#
# COMPACT_ATOMS: atom_id res chain seq x y z
N MET A 1 0.88 -5.97 15.30
CA MET A 1 1.44 -5.25 14.13
C MET A 1 2.08 -6.29 13.23
N VAL A 2 1.54 -6.48 12.03
CA VAL A 2 2.13 -7.42 11.06
C VAL A 2 3.32 -6.73 10.40
N TYR A 3 4.50 -6.94 10.97
CA TYR A 3 5.75 -6.43 10.44
C TYR A 3 6.48 -7.57 9.72
N ASP A 4 6.35 -7.64 8.42
CA ASP A 4 7.04 -8.64 7.61
C ASP A 4 8.37 -8.09 7.08
N LEU A 5 9.40 -8.23 7.90
CA LEU A 5 10.75 -7.79 7.55
C LEU A 5 11.32 -8.55 6.34
N ASN A 6 10.97 -9.82 6.19
CA ASN A 6 11.48 -10.63 5.07
C ASN A 6 10.86 -10.18 3.75
N MET A 7 9.58 -9.85 3.73
CA MET A 7 8.91 -9.26 2.57
C MET A 7 9.57 -7.94 2.17
N LEU A 8 9.83 -7.04 3.13
CA LEU A 8 10.50 -5.77 2.88
C LEU A 8 11.92 -5.97 2.33
N LYS A 9 12.70 -6.86 2.90
CA LYS A 9 14.05 -7.18 2.40
C LYS A 9 14.01 -7.72 0.97
N SER A 10 13.10 -8.63 0.66
CA SER A 10 12.92 -9.18 -0.69
C SER A 10 12.50 -8.11 -1.69
N PHE A 11 11.59 -7.22 -1.29
CA PHE A 11 11.17 -6.09 -2.10
C PHE A 11 12.35 -5.20 -2.48
N TYR A 12 13.12 -4.71 -1.50
CA TYR A 12 14.26 -3.84 -1.75
C TYR A 12 15.40 -4.55 -2.51
N ALA A 13 15.63 -5.83 -2.28
CA ALA A 13 16.62 -6.59 -3.03
C ALA A 13 16.28 -6.67 -4.54
N SER A 14 14.99 -6.81 -4.88
CA SER A 14 14.52 -6.86 -6.27
C SER A 14 14.39 -5.48 -6.92
N TYR A 15 14.24 -4.41 -6.14
CA TYR A 15 13.89 -3.07 -6.63
C TYR A 15 14.92 -2.48 -7.58
N LYS A 16 16.20 -2.64 -7.27
CA LYS A 16 17.30 -2.13 -8.12
C LYS A 16 17.26 -2.73 -9.52
N GLY A 17 17.12 -4.05 -9.62
CA GLY A 17 17.05 -4.74 -10.92
C GLY A 17 15.79 -4.33 -11.72
N LYS A 18 14.64 -4.20 -11.07
CA LYS A 18 13.42 -3.67 -11.72
C LYS A 18 13.66 -2.26 -12.28
N MET A 19 14.30 -1.39 -11.50
CA MET A 19 14.61 -0.02 -11.93
C MET A 19 15.58 0.06 -13.11
N GLU A 20 16.60 -0.78 -13.12
CA GLU A 20 17.56 -0.87 -14.23
C GLU A 20 16.84 -1.29 -15.51
N HIS A 21 15.95 -2.28 -15.41
CA HIS A 21 15.14 -2.72 -16.55
C HIS A 21 14.23 -1.60 -17.08
N VAL A 22 13.53 -0.90 -16.20
CA VAL A 22 12.66 0.24 -16.57
C VAL A 22 13.46 1.35 -17.27
N ARG A 23 14.61 1.71 -16.73
CA ARG A 23 15.49 2.74 -17.32
C ARG A 23 16.00 2.33 -18.71
N ALA A 24 16.38 1.08 -18.86
CA ALA A 24 16.85 0.55 -20.14
C ALA A 24 15.76 0.58 -21.22
N ALA A 25 14.51 0.30 -20.84
CA ALA A 25 13.37 0.29 -21.75
C ALA A 25 12.91 1.71 -22.12
N LEU A 26 12.76 2.61 -21.15
CA LEU A 26 12.20 3.94 -21.39
C LEU A 26 13.21 4.97 -21.89
N LYS A 27 14.50 4.78 -21.61
CA LYS A 27 15.63 5.62 -22.06
C LYS A 27 15.44 7.12 -21.78
N ARG A 28 14.80 7.47 -20.68
CA ARG A 28 14.59 8.85 -20.24
C ARG A 28 14.71 8.98 -18.71
N PRO A 29 14.92 10.20 -18.19
CA PRO A 29 14.81 10.45 -16.76
C PRO A 29 13.42 10.12 -16.24
N LEU A 30 13.36 9.62 -15.01
CA LEU A 30 12.11 9.24 -14.33
C LEU A 30 11.99 10.02 -13.02
N THR A 31 10.81 10.51 -12.73
CA THR A 31 10.45 11.06 -11.43
C THR A 31 10.40 9.96 -10.37
N LEU A 32 10.36 10.32 -9.09
CA LEU A 32 10.22 9.34 -8.02
C LEU A 32 8.91 8.56 -8.13
N ALA A 33 7.81 9.26 -8.44
CA ALA A 33 6.50 8.62 -8.63
C ALA A 33 6.52 7.59 -9.77
N GLU A 34 7.10 7.94 -10.91
CA GLU A 34 7.25 7.01 -12.03
C GLU A 34 8.11 5.79 -11.66
N LYS A 35 9.19 5.98 -10.91
CA LYS A 35 10.04 4.88 -10.45
C LYS A 35 9.23 3.90 -9.59
N ILE A 36 8.40 4.41 -8.68
CA ILE A 36 7.53 3.58 -7.85
C ILE A 36 6.49 2.87 -8.71
N LEU A 37 5.75 3.59 -9.56
CA LEU A 37 4.69 3.02 -10.37
C LEU A 37 5.20 1.96 -11.36
N TYR A 38 6.26 2.25 -12.10
CA TYR A 38 6.82 1.31 -13.07
C TYR A 38 7.37 0.03 -12.43
N THR A 39 7.87 0.10 -11.19
CA THR A 39 8.32 -1.11 -10.47
C THR A 39 7.17 -1.96 -9.92
N HIS A 40 5.96 -1.43 -9.92
CA HIS A 40 4.74 -2.09 -9.46
C HIS A 40 3.80 -2.49 -10.60
N LEU A 41 4.26 -2.47 -11.85
CA LEU A 41 3.47 -2.99 -12.96
C LEU A 41 3.06 -4.45 -12.70
N TYR A 42 1.80 -4.75 -13.00
CA TYR A 42 1.28 -6.12 -12.85
C TYR A 42 2.04 -7.09 -13.74
N ASN A 43 2.30 -6.69 -14.98
CA ASN A 43 3.05 -7.48 -15.95
C ASN A 43 4.19 -6.62 -16.53
N VAL A 44 5.41 -7.11 -16.47
CA VAL A 44 6.58 -6.44 -17.02
C VAL A 44 6.50 -6.28 -18.54
N ALA A 45 5.77 -7.16 -19.22
CA ALA A 45 5.54 -7.03 -20.67
C ALA A 45 4.73 -5.78 -21.07
N ASP A 46 3.99 -5.19 -20.11
CA ASP A 46 3.22 -3.97 -20.34
C ASP A 46 4.07 -2.69 -20.25
N LEU A 47 5.38 -2.83 -20.06
CA LEU A 47 6.30 -1.71 -19.92
C LEU A 47 6.41 -0.89 -21.22
N LYS A 48 5.84 0.31 -21.20
CA LYS A 48 5.88 1.30 -22.29
C LYS A 48 5.91 2.72 -21.72
N ASN A 49 6.08 3.71 -22.58
CA ASN A 49 5.77 5.08 -22.19
C ASN A 49 4.25 5.24 -22.14
N TYR A 50 3.71 5.47 -20.93
CA TYR A 50 2.29 5.71 -20.73
C TYR A 50 1.97 7.18 -20.93
N GLU A 51 0.86 7.46 -21.62
CA GLU A 51 0.36 8.81 -21.84
C GLU A 51 -0.69 9.17 -20.77
N ARG A 52 -0.43 10.30 -20.10
CA ARG A 52 -1.27 10.71 -18.99
C ARG A 52 -2.67 11.12 -19.46
N GLY A 53 -3.68 10.50 -18.87
CA GLY A 53 -5.09 10.77 -19.17
C GLY A 53 -5.65 9.91 -20.30
N GLU A 54 -4.82 9.13 -21.02
CA GLU A 54 -5.24 8.28 -22.13
C GLU A 54 -5.02 6.79 -21.85
N ASP A 55 -3.86 6.46 -21.29
CA ASP A 55 -3.51 5.06 -21.04
C ASP A 55 -4.05 4.52 -19.72
N TYR A 56 -4.49 3.27 -19.74
CA TYR A 56 -4.78 2.48 -18.54
C TYR A 56 -3.64 1.52 -18.24
N VAL A 57 -3.39 1.28 -16.95
CA VAL A 57 -2.32 0.41 -16.50
C VAL A 57 -2.75 -0.40 -15.28
N ASN A 58 -2.34 -1.66 -15.22
CA ASN A 58 -2.58 -2.54 -14.09
C ASN A 58 -1.36 -2.57 -13.17
N PHE A 59 -1.59 -2.32 -11.89
CA PHE A 59 -0.56 -2.37 -10.85
C PHE A 59 -0.76 -3.56 -9.92
N ARG A 60 0.34 -4.02 -9.34
CA ARG A 60 0.34 -4.98 -8.24
C ARG A 60 0.82 -4.27 -6.97
N PRO A 61 -0.08 -3.93 -6.04
CA PRO A 61 0.32 -3.29 -4.79
C PRO A 61 1.05 -4.28 -3.89
N ASP A 62 1.93 -3.77 -3.03
CA ASP A 62 2.59 -4.57 -1.99
C ASP A 62 1.78 -4.62 -0.70
N ARG A 63 0.95 -3.61 -0.47
CA ARG A 63 0.14 -3.44 0.74
C ARG A 63 -1.08 -2.58 0.45
N VAL A 64 -2.15 -2.81 1.17
CA VAL A 64 -3.32 -1.92 1.21
C VAL A 64 -3.38 -1.26 2.59
N ALA A 65 -3.42 0.06 2.61
CA ALA A 65 -3.68 0.84 3.82
C ALA A 65 -5.04 1.52 3.67
N MET A 66 -5.92 1.31 4.61
CA MET A 66 -7.28 1.82 4.59
C MET A 66 -7.50 2.76 5.77
N GLN A 67 -8.30 3.79 5.55
CA GLN A 67 -8.88 4.58 6.64
C GLN A 67 -10.02 3.79 7.27
N ASP A 68 -10.26 3.96 8.57
CA ASP A 68 -11.26 3.19 9.31
C ASP A 68 -12.69 3.33 8.76
N ALA A 69 -13.12 4.53 8.39
CA ALA A 69 -14.45 4.77 7.85
C ALA A 69 -14.72 4.02 6.54
N THR A 70 -13.74 3.94 5.65
CA THR A 70 -13.85 3.25 4.36
C THR A 70 -13.53 1.76 4.48
N ALA A 71 -12.71 1.37 5.46
CA ALA A 71 -12.33 -0.02 5.69
C ALA A 71 -13.52 -0.91 6.00
N GLN A 72 -14.52 -0.42 6.75
CA GLN A 72 -15.73 -1.17 7.07
C GLN A 72 -16.44 -1.68 5.82
N MET A 73 -16.62 -0.82 4.83
CA MET A 73 -17.25 -1.20 3.56
C MET A 73 -16.39 -2.16 2.75
N ALA A 74 -15.08 -1.91 2.68
CA ALA A 74 -14.15 -2.78 1.96
C ALA A 74 -14.11 -4.18 2.58
N LEU A 75 -14.07 -4.29 3.90
CA LEU A 75 -14.08 -5.56 4.63
C LEU A 75 -15.40 -6.30 4.44
N LEU A 76 -16.54 -5.60 4.52
CA LEU A 76 -17.85 -6.19 4.26
C LEU A 76 -17.95 -6.76 2.83
N GLN A 77 -17.47 -6.02 1.83
CA GLN A 77 -17.42 -6.48 0.45
C GLN A 77 -16.50 -7.69 0.29
N PHE A 78 -15.34 -7.69 0.95
CA PHE A 78 -14.43 -8.83 0.96
C PHE A 78 -15.09 -10.08 1.56
N MET A 79 -15.76 -9.95 2.69
CA MET A 79 -16.51 -11.06 3.32
C MET A 79 -17.62 -11.57 2.41
N ASN A 80 -18.38 -10.67 1.80
CA ASN A 80 -19.46 -11.03 0.87
C ASN A 80 -18.94 -11.72 -0.41
N ALA A 81 -17.70 -11.42 -0.81
CA ALA A 81 -17.06 -12.08 -1.94
C ALA A 81 -16.61 -13.53 -1.62
N GLY A 82 -16.74 -13.98 -0.38
CA GLY A 82 -16.40 -15.34 0.05
C GLY A 82 -14.91 -15.69 -0.11
N LYS A 83 -14.03 -14.72 -0.05
CA LYS A 83 -12.58 -14.94 -0.12
C LYS A 83 -12.02 -15.30 1.25
N GLU A 84 -11.16 -16.31 1.30
CA GLU A 84 -10.55 -16.80 2.54
C GLU A 84 -9.36 -15.94 2.99
N ALA A 85 -8.65 -15.33 2.04
CA ALA A 85 -7.46 -14.54 2.33
C ALA A 85 -7.31 -13.36 1.37
N VAL A 86 -6.70 -12.29 1.87
CA VAL A 86 -6.32 -11.13 1.06
C VAL A 86 -5.07 -11.42 0.23
N ALA A 87 -4.96 -10.79 -0.94
CA ALA A 87 -3.81 -10.98 -1.84
C ALA A 87 -2.52 -10.33 -1.31
N VAL A 88 -2.64 -9.28 -0.49
CA VAL A 88 -1.53 -8.54 0.10
C VAL A 88 -1.88 -8.12 1.53
N PRO A 89 -0.89 -7.91 2.42
CA PRO A 89 -1.14 -7.42 3.77
C PRO A 89 -1.98 -6.14 3.75
N SER A 90 -3.02 -6.10 4.57
CA SER A 90 -3.94 -4.97 4.66
C SER A 90 -3.99 -4.45 6.09
N THR A 91 -4.01 -3.12 6.24
CA THR A 91 -4.03 -2.44 7.53
C THR A 91 -5.10 -1.37 7.55
N VAL A 92 -5.71 -1.17 8.71
CA VAL A 92 -6.68 -0.10 8.95
C VAL A 92 -6.04 0.93 9.87
N HIS A 93 -6.19 2.20 9.53
CA HIS A 93 -5.62 3.32 10.24
C HIS A 93 -6.73 4.28 10.69
N CYS A 94 -6.78 4.53 12.00
CA CYS A 94 -7.70 5.49 12.61
C CYS A 94 -6.93 6.78 12.90
N ASP A 95 -7.33 7.88 12.31
CA ASP A 95 -6.62 9.16 12.41
C ASP A 95 -7.42 10.27 13.12
N HIS A 96 -8.72 10.11 13.28
CA HIS A 96 -9.62 11.16 13.78
C HIS A 96 -9.55 11.42 15.30
N LEU A 97 -8.72 10.68 16.02
CA LEU A 97 -8.49 10.89 17.47
C LEU A 97 -7.19 11.63 17.78
N ILE A 98 -6.47 12.03 16.76
CA ILE A 98 -5.21 12.76 16.90
C ILE A 98 -5.51 14.19 17.34
N GLN A 99 -4.93 14.62 18.47
CA GLN A 99 -4.99 15.99 18.95
C GLN A 99 -3.77 16.82 18.52
N ALA A 100 -2.79 16.16 17.92
CA ALA A 100 -1.55 16.76 17.38
C ALA A 100 -0.73 17.56 18.42
N TYR A 101 -0.70 17.10 19.67
CA TYR A 101 0.18 17.67 20.68
C TYR A 101 1.65 17.37 20.35
N ARG A 102 2.52 18.22 20.83
CA ARG A 102 3.95 18.01 20.73
C ARG A 102 4.34 16.74 21.50
N GLY A 103 4.90 15.77 20.81
CA GLY A 103 5.08 14.40 21.31
C GLY A 103 3.85 13.55 21.07
N ALA A 104 4.02 12.28 20.71
CA ALA A 104 2.92 11.39 20.34
C ALA A 104 2.32 10.62 21.54
N GLU A 105 2.97 10.64 22.71
CA GLU A 105 2.64 9.78 23.85
C GLU A 105 1.20 9.99 24.31
N ARG A 106 0.78 11.23 24.47
CA ARG A 106 -0.57 11.56 24.94
C ARG A 106 -1.64 11.19 23.92
N ASP A 107 -1.36 11.40 22.63
CA ASP A 107 -2.28 11.01 21.56
C ASP A 107 -2.42 9.49 21.50
N ILE A 108 -1.33 8.74 21.70
CA ILE A 108 -1.35 7.28 21.75
C ILE A 108 -2.16 6.78 22.94
N GLU A 109 -2.00 7.36 24.13
CA GLU A 109 -2.78 7.01 25.32
C GLU A 109 -4.29 7.21 25.10
N THR A 110 -4.68 8.30 24.42
CA THR A 110 -6.06 8.59 24.11
C THR A 110 -6.61 7.68 23.02
N ALA A 111 -5.82 7.41 21.99
CA ALA A 111 -6.25 6.63 20.82
C ALA A 111 -6.29 5.11 21.08
N THR A 112 -5.43 4.58 21.94
CA THR A 112 -5.30 3.14 22.16
C THR A 112 -6.60 2.48 22.60
N PRO A 113 -7.36 2.98 23.59
CA PRO A 113 -8.63 2.34 24.01
C PRO A 113 -9.67 2.30 22.90
N VAL A 114 -9.74 3.33 22.08
CA VAL A 114 -10.73 3.43 21.00
C VAL A 114 -10.30 2.58 19.79
N SER A 115 -9.04 2.63 19.43
CA SER A 115 -8.51 1.79 18.35
C SER A 115 -8.62 0.30 18.66
N TYR A 116 -8.45 -0.10 19.92
CA TYR A 116 -8.62 -1.49 20.34
C TYR A 116 -10.04 -2.01 20.14
N THR A 117 -11.05 -1.18 20.38
CA THR A 117 -12.45 -1.55 20.18
C THR A 117 -12.85 -1.62 18.70
N HIS A 118 -12.15 -0.94 17.82
CA HIS A 118 -12.41 -0.93 16.37
C HIS A 118 -11.54 -1.91 15.57
N LEU A 119 -10.38 -2.32 16.11
CA LEU A 119 -9.41 -3.18 15.42
C LEU A 119 -9.49 -4.65 15.80
N THR A 120 -10.37 -5.05 16.70
CA THR A 120 -10.62 -6.48 16.98
C THR A 120 -11.49 -7.09 15.88
N LEU A 121 -10.90 -7.20 14.69
CA LEU A 121 -11.42 -8.09 13.65
C LEU A 121 -10.62 -9.39 13.70
N PRO A 122 -11.30 -10.55 13.67
CA PRO A 122 -10.67 -11.86 13.69
C PRO A 122 -9.78 -12.09 12.47
#